data_35fea59250b5903873abc636e1736edd
#
_entry.id   35fea59250b5903873abc636e1736edd
#
_cell.length_a   1.000
_cell.length_b   1.000
_cell.length_c   1.000
_cell.angle_alpha   90.00
_cell.angle_beta   90.00
_cell.angle_gamma   90.00
#
_symmetry.space_group_name_H-M   'P 1'
#
loop_
_entity.id
_entity.type
_entity.pdbx_description
1 polymer ?
#
loop_
_entity_poly.entity_id
_entity_poly.type
_entity_poly.pdbx_seq_one_letter_code
_entity_poly.pdbx_strand_id
1 'polypeptide(L)'
;MISLHKNQVKFNSNIIISHTGGRLSSDSGLVLVKEVMDTFKFSDLAKSLLVIKDNRAYYTHDNLAILEQLIMQLIAGYSADSSGNLLRQDPVFQMALGRKQLASQSSISRFLDRFTTENVGQLQSLNQSLIDKARLIRNDTELIIDVDSTHSDTFGRQEQTDYNAHYQTYGYHPLVAFDGLTG
;
A
#
# COMPACT_ATOMS: atom_id res chain seq x y z
N MET A 1 -16.32 -24.59 23.78
CA MET A 1 -15.68 -24.37 22.45
C MET A 1 -16.38 -23.18 21.81
N ILE A 2 -15.73 -22.03 21.75
CA ILE A 2 -16.32 -20.83 21.13
C ILE A 2 -16.29 -21.09 19.63
N SER A 3 -17.48 -21.14 19.02
CA SER A 3 -17.61 -21.22 17.57
C SER A 3 -17.03 -19.93 17.00
N LEU A 4 -15.89 -20.04 16.35
CA LEU A 4 -15.28 -18.94 15.63
C LEU A 4 -16.16 -18.63 14.41
N HIS A 5 -16.77 -17.47 14.43
CA HIS A 5 -17.63 -17.04 13.34
C HIS A 5 -16.84 -16.96 12.04
N LYS A 6 -17.37 -17.57 10.99
CA LYS A 6 -16.87 -17.37 9.62
C LYS A 6 -17.14 -15.91 9.27
N ASN A 7 -16.10 -15.12 9.12
CA ASN A 7 -16.23 -13.73 8.73
C ASN A 7 -16.21 -13.63 7.20
N GLN A 8 -17.28 -13.14 6.63
CA GLN A 8 -17.33 -12.76 5.20
C GLN A 8 -16.78 -11.35 5.02
N VAL A 9 -16.03 -11.14 3.96
CA VAL A 9 -15.53 -9.81 3.61
C VAL A 9 -16.56 -9.03 2.78
N LYS A 10 -16.65 -7.72 3.00
CA LYS A 10 -17.69 -6.88 2.37
C LYS A 10 -17.51 -6.71 0.86
N PHE A 11 -16.27 -6.65 0.39
CA PHE A 11 -15.98 -6.43 -1.03
C PHE A 11 -16.26 -7.66 -1.91
N ASN A 12 -16.31 -8.86 -1.33
CA ASN A 12 -16.64 -10.10 -2.04
C ASN A 12 -17.20 -11.16 -1.08
N SER A 13 -18.51 -11.37 -1.13
CA SER A 13 -19.23 -12.31 -0.26
C SER A 13 -18.85 -13.79 -0.46
N ASN A 14 -18.16 -14.13 -1.55
CA ASN A 14 -17.69 -15.50 -1.79
C ASN A 14 -16.41 -15.82 -1.00
N ILE A 15 -15.78 -14.80 -0.38
CA ILE A 15 -14.58 -14.98 0.43
C ILE A 15 -14.97 -15.14 1.89
N ILE A 16 -14.49 -16.21 2.50
CA ILE A 16 -14.69 -16.51 3.91
C ILE A 16 -13.31 -16.54 4.58
N ILE A 17 -13.13 -15.70 5.60
CA ILE A 17 -11.94 -15.73 6.44
C ILE A 17 -12.17 -16.71 7.59
N SER A 18 -11.27 -17.68 7.73
CA SER A 18 -11.28 -18.60 8.88
C SER A 18 -9.85 -18.94 9.28
N HIS A 19 -9.65 -19.31 10.53
CA HIS A 19 -8.37 -19.77 11.07
C HIS A 19 -8.40 -21.27 11.46
N THR A 20 -9.28 -22.02 10.82
CA THR A 20 -9.43 -23.46 11.08
C THR A 20 -8.33 -24.32 10.43
N GLY A 21 -7.37 -23.69 9.79
CA GLY A 21 -6.32 -24.34 9.00
C GLY A 21 -6.79 -24.69 7.59
N GLY A 22 -5.89 -25.25 6.78
CA GLY A 22 -6.18 -25.63 5.41
C GLY A 22 -5.04 -25.25 4.45
N ARG A 23 -5.35 -25.15 3.16
CA ARG A 23 -4.41 -24.65 2.17
C ARG A 23 -4.27 -23.14 2.32
N LEU A 24 -3.11 -22.69 2.78
CA LEU A 24 -2.79 -21.27 2.94
C LEU A 24 -2.04 -20.78 1.69
N SER A 25 -2.46 -19.64 1.16
CA SER A 25 -1.63 -18.86 0.24
C SER A 25 -0.69 -17.98 1.06
N SER A 26 0.53 -17.76 0.61
CA SER A 26 1.49 -16.83 1.26
C SER A 26 0.91 -15.43 1.41
N ASP A 27 0.10 -14.98 0.46
CA ASP A 27 -0.42 -13.62 0.39
C ASP A 27 -1.90 -13.49 0.78
N SER A 28 -2.48 -14.53 1.39
CA SER A 28 -3.90 -14.53 1.78
C SER A 28 -4.26 -13.42 2.77
N GLY A 29 -3.30 -12.90 3.53
CA GLY A 29 -3.47 -11.74 4.40
C GLY A 29 -3.91 -10.47 3.67
N LEU A 30 -3.66 -10.34 2.37
CA LEU A 30 -4.11 -9.21 1.56
C LEU A 30 -5.64 -9.05 1.50
N VAL A 31 -6.38 -10.12 1.74
CA VAL A 31 -7.85 -10.05 1.87
C VAL A 31 -8.26 -9.15 3.05
N LEU A 32 -7.54 -9.24 4.16
CA LEU A 32 -7.76 -8.37 5.33
C LEU A 32 -7.38 -6.92 5.03
N VAL A 33 -6.26 -6.72 4.35
CA VAL A 33 -5.83 -5.39 3.90
C VAL A 33 -6.90 -4.75 3.03
N LYS A 34 -7.45 -5.52 2.08
CA LYS A 34 -8.53 -5.01 1.21
C LYS A 34 -9.78 -4.63 2.00
N GLU A 35 -10.18 -5.42 2.99
CA GLU A 35 -11.32 -5.10 3.85
C GLU A 35 -11.10 -3.80 4.63
N VAL A 36 -9.87 -3.55 5.11
CA VAL A 36 -9.50 -2.28 5.75
C VAL A 36 -9.57 -1.12 4.75
N MET A 37 -9.00 -1.29 3.56
CA MET A 37 -9.05 -0.26 2.50
C MET A 37 -10.50 0.12 2.14
N ASP A 38 -11.40 -0.88 2.03
CA ASP A 38 -12.81 -0.64 1.72
C ASP A 38 -13.56 0.01 2.89
N THR A 39 -13.27 -0.39 4.12
CA THR A 39 -13.82 0.23 5.33
C THR A 39 -13.45 1.72 5.41
N PHE A 40 -12.22 2.05 5.06
CA PHE A 40 -11.71 3.43 5.06
C PHE A 40 -12.13 4.21 3.81
N LYS A 41 -12.77 3.56 2.84
CA LYS A 41 -13.10 4.13 1.53
C LYS A 41 -11.85 4.68 0.84
N PHE A 42 -10.77 3.90 0.88
CA PHE A 42 -9.47 4.30 0.33
C PHE A 42 -9.56 4.80 -1.11
N SER A 43 -10.26 4.07 -1.98
CA SER A 43 -10.41 4.41 -3.40
C SER A 43 -11.08 5.77 -3.61
N ASP A 44 -12.10 6.11 -2.80
CA ASP A 44 -12.80 7.40 -2.88
C ASP A 44 -11.91 8.55 -2.39
N LEU A 45 -11.18 8.32 -1.28
CA LEU A 45 -10.21 9.27 -0.76
C LEU A 45 -9.08 9.53 -1.76
N ALA A 46 -8.50 8.46 -2.31
CA ALA A 46 -7.43 8.58 -3.29
C ALA A 46 -7.88 9.34 -4.53
N LYS A 47 -9.09 9.08 -5.04
CA LYS A 47 -9.66 9.82 -6.17
C LYS A 47 -9.88 11.29 -5.88
N SER A 48 -10.25 11.63 -4.65
CA SER A 48 -10.55 13.02 -4.27
C SER A 48 -9.28 13.84 -3.99
N LEU A 49 -8.23 13.21 -3.47
CA LEU A 49 -7.04 13.89 -3.00
C LEU A 49 -5.84 13.80 -3.96
N LEU A 50 -5.75 12.73 -4.76
CA LEU A 50 -4.59 12.47 -5.61
C LEU A 50 -4.93 12.71 -7.08
N VAL A 51 -4.37 13.79 -7.63
CA VAL A 51 -4.56 14.19 -9.02
C VAL A 51 -3.27 13.95 -9.79
N ILE A 52 -3.14 12.77 -10.39
CA ILE A 52 -1.98 12.42 -11.22
C ILE A 52 -2.31 12.73 -12.68
N LYS A 53 -1.54 13.63 -13.27
CA LYS A 53 -1.68 14.01 -14.69
C LYS A 53 -1.43 12.78 -15.58
N ASP A 54 -2.40 12.45 -16.40
CA ASP A 54 -2.33 11.31 -17.29
C ASP A 54 -2.73 11.72 -18.72
N ASN A 55 -1.75 11.69 -19.61
CA ASN A 55 -1.94 12.08 -21.01
C ASN A 55 -2.19 10.85 -21.92
N ARG A 56 -2.40 9.66 -21.34
CA ARG A 56 -2.64 8.43 -22.13
C ARG A 56 -4.02 8.47 -22.77
N ALA A 57 -4.11 8.28 -24.07
CA ALA A 57 -5.38 8.14 -24.78
C ALA A 57 -6.10 6.82 -24.45
N TYR A 58 -5.30 5.74 -24.20
CA TYR A 58 -5.79 4.41 -23.87
C TYR A 58 -4.97 3.80 -22.73
N TYR A 59 -5.65 3.11 -21.82
CA TYR A 59 -5.00 2.39 -20.71
C TYR A 59 -5.84 1.19 -20.28
N THR A 60 -5.18 0.11 -19.90
CA THR A 60 -5.82 -1.06 -19.29
C THR A 60 -6.00 -0.84 -17.77
N HIS A 61 -5.08 -0.11 -17.17
CA HIS A 61 -5.07 0.18 -15.74
C HIS A 61 -4.99 1.70 -15.54
N ASP A 62 -5.98 2.26 -14.85
CA ASP A 62 -5.95 3.66 -14.42
C ASP A 62 -4.93 3.88 -13.29
N ASN A 63 -4.68 5.13 -12.94
CA ASN A 63 -3.70 5.47 -11.92
C ASN A 63 -4.08 4.92 -10.54
N LEU A 64 -5.36 4.91 -10.19
CA LEU A 64 -5.83 4.35 -8.92
C LEU A 64 -5.60 2.84 -8.88
N ALA A 65 -5.88 2.14 -9.97
CA ALA A 65 -5.64 0.71 -10.07
C ALA A 65 -4.19 0.32 -9.82
N ILE A 66 -3.27 1.10 -10.37
CA ILE A 66 -1.83 0.86 -10.18
C ILE A 66 -1.40 1.23 -8.77
N LEU A 67 -1.95 2.31 -8.20
CA LEU A 67 -1.67 2.72 -6.81
C LEU A 67 -2.11 1.63 -5.81
N GLU A 68 -3.34 1.13 -5.93
CA GLU A 68 -3.86 0.06 -5.07
C GLU A 68 -2.99 -1.21 -5.15
N GLN A 69 -2.61 -1.59 -6.37
CA GLN A 69 -1.72 -2.72 -6.58
C GLN A 69 -0.36 -2.50 -5.91
N LEU A 70 0.24 -1.33 -6.10
CA LEU A 70 1.55 -1.01 -5.55
C LEU A 70 1.54 -1.02 -4.01
N ILE A 71 0.51 -0.45 -3.39
CA ILE A 71 0.34 -0.47 -1.94
C ILE A 71 0.23 -1.92 -1.44
N MET A 72 -0.59 -2.75 -2.08
CA MET A 72 -0.71 -4.16 -1.70
C MET A 72 0.59 -4.94 -1.89
N GLN A 73 1.35 -4.65 -2.97
CA GLN A 73 2.66 -5.24 -3.17
C GLN A 73 3.63 -4.89 -2.03
N LEU A 74 3.68 -3.62 -1.63
CA LEU A 74 4.53 -3.16 -0.53
C LEU A 74 4.14 -3.83 0.80
N ILE A 75 2.84 -3.90 1.11
CA ILE A 75 2.34 -4.56 2.33
C ILE A 75 2.68 -6.06 2.33
N ALA A 76 2.64 -6.71 1.19
CA ALA A 76 3.01 -8.12 1.06
C ALA A 76 4.54 -8.36 1.03
N GLY A 77 5.36 -7.29 1.15
CA GLY A 77 6.82 -7.40 1.17
C GLY A 77 7.49 -7.36 -0.21
N TYR A 78 6.75 -7.10 -1.27
CA TYR A 78 7.29 -6.99 -2.63
C TYR A 78 7.67 -5.53 -2.92
N SER A 79 8.83 -5.10 -2.47
CA SER A 79 9.28 -3.70 -2.57
C SER A 79 9.71 -3.28 -3.98
N ALA A 80 10.13 -4.23 -4.84
CA ALA A 80 10.58 -3.92 -6.18
C ALA A 80 9.40 -3.84 -7.18
N ASP A 81 9.43 -2.87 -8.08
CA ASP A 81 8.46 -2.73 -9.18
C ASP A 81 8.45 -3.95 -10.11
N SER A 82 9.63 -4.61 -10.26
CA SER A 82 9.79 -5.85 -11.04
C SER A 82 8.89 -6.99 -10.55
N SER A 83 8.52 -6.99 -9.27
CA SER A 83 7.57 -7.95 -8.69
C SER A 83 6.20 -7.89 -9.36
N GLY A 84 5.83 -6.76 -9.96
CA GLY A 84 4.60 -6.62 -10.74
C GLY A 84 4.46 -7.65 -11.86
N ASN A 85 5.56 -8.06 -12.49
CA ASN A 85 5.51 -9.09 -13.52
C ASN A 85 5.24 -10.50 -12.96
N LEU A 86 5.77 -10.80 -11.78
CA LEU A 86 5.52 -12.07 -11.07
C LEU A 86 4.07 -12.13 -10.58
N LEU A 87 3.60 -11.05 -9.95
CA LEU A 87 2.28 -10.98 -9.31
C LEU A 87 1.12 -10.77 -10.31
N ARG A 88 1.44 -10.45 -11.56
CA ARG A 88 0.46 -10.06 -12.59
C ARG A 88 -0.68 -11.07 -12.77
N GLN A 89 -0.40 -12.34 -12.54
CA GLN A 89 -1.35 -13.44 -12.68
C GLN A 89 -1.62 -14.15 -11.34
N ASP A 90 -1.12 -13.60 -10.24
CA ASP A 90 -1.36 -14.19 -8.93
C ASP A 90 -2.85 -14.13 -8.58
N PRO A 91 -3.49 -15.26 -8.28
CA PRO A 91 -4.94 -15.32 -8.09
C PRO A 91 -5.41 -14.58 -6.83
N VAL A 92 -4.58 -14.51 -5.78
CA VAL A 92 -4.93 -13.82 -4.53
C VAL A 92 -4.88 -12.31 -4.74
N PHE A 93 -3.83 -11.79 -5.39
CA PHE A 93 -3.76 -10.39 -5.77
C PHE A 93 -4.89 -9.99 -6.72
N GLN A 94 -5.15 -10.80 -7.75
CA GLN A 94 -6.25 -10.56 -8.68
C GLN A 94 -7.61 -10.49 -7.95
N MET A 95 -7.85 -11.42 -7.04
CA MET A 95 -9.07 -11.51 -6.26
C MET A 95 -9.21 -10.32 -5.31
N ALA A 96 -8.18 -10.01 -4.54
CA ALA A 96 -8.18 -8.90 -3.59
C ALA A 96 -8.39 -7.55 -4.27
N LEU A 97 -7.78 -7.34 -5.44
CA LEU A 97 -7.95 -6.12 -6.24
C LEU A 97 -9.17 -6.14 -7.17
N GLY A 98 -9.91 -7.26 -7.25
CA GLY A 98 -11.07 -7.40 -8.11
C GLY A 98 -10.76 -7.31 -9.61
N ARG A 99 -9.57 -7.75 -10.05
CA ARG A 99 -9.08 -7.56 -11.42
C ARG A 99 -8.56 -8.87 -12.01
N LYS A 100 -8.91 -9.13 -13.26
CA LYS A 100 -8.44 -10.33 -13.98
C LYS A 100 -6.96 -10.29 -14.35
N GLN A 101 -6.38 -9.11 -14.44
CA GLN A 101 -4.98 -8.90 -14.76
C GLN A 101 -4.47 -7.66 -14.05
N LEU A 102 -3.28 -7.75 -13.49
CA LEU A 102 -2.62 -6.66 -12.80
C LEU A 102 -1.64 -5.92 -13.73
N ALA A 103 -1.23 -4.74 -13.32
CA ALA A 103 -0.27 -3.94 -14.05
C ALA A 103 1.10 -4.63 -14.08
N SER A 104 1.76 -4.53 -15.22
CA SER A 104 3.15 -5.00 -15.38
C SER A 104 4.14 -4.04 -14.73
N GLN A 105 5.38 -4.50 -14.50
CA GLN A 105 6.48 -3.65 -14.05
C GLN A 105 6.58 -2.35 -14.86
N SER A 106 6.56 -2.45 -16.19
CA SER A 106 6.67 -1.25 -17.04
C SER A 106 5.48 -0.28 -16.91
N SER A 107 4.31 -0.76 -16.49
CA SER A 107 3.15 0.09 -16.18
C SER A 107 3.31 0.77 -14.84
N ILE A 108 3.86 0.08 -13.84
CA ILE A 108 4.17 0.61 -12.53
C ILE A 108 5.26 1.68 -12.63
N SER A 109 6.37 1.39 -13.33
CA SER A 109 7.46 2.34 -13.53
C SER A 109 6.95 3.64 -14.17
N ARG A 110 6.22 3.55 -15.29
CA ARG A 110 5.60 4.72 -15.93
C ARG A 110 4.55 5.43 -15.07
N PHE A 111 3.92 4.75 -14.14
CA PHE A 111 3.04 5.38 -13.17
C PHE A 111 3.85 6.22 -12.18
N LEU A 112 4.94 5.69 -11.64
CA LEU A 112 5.83 6.42 -10.75
C LEU A 112 6.48 7.64 -11.44
N ASP A 113 6.86 7.52 -12.72
CA ASP A 113 7.40 8.63 -13.51
C ASP A 113 6.43 9.81 -13.69
N ARG A 114 5.14 9.62 -13.45
CA ARG A 114 4.13 10.68 -13.50
C ARG A 114 4.01 11.50 -12.22
N PHE A 115 4.64 11.04 -11.14
CA PHE A 115 4.58 11.74 -9.86
C PHE A 115 5.36 13.05 -9.91
N THR A 116 4.79 14.06 -9.29
CA THR A 116 5.40 15.37 -9.09
C THR A 116 5.55 15.63 -7.59
N THR A 117 6.28 16.68 -7.22
CA THR A 117 6.35 17.14 -5.82
C THR A 117 4.96 17.43 -5.24
N GLU A 118 4.04 17.94 -6.04
CA GLU A 118 2.66 18.16 -5.62
C GLU A 118 1.98 16.84 -5.24
N ASN A 119 2.17 15.78 -6.03
CA ASN A 119 1.59 14.45 -5.74
C ASN A 119 2.13 13.85 -4.44
N VAL A 120 3.38 14.14 -4.07
CA VAL A 120 3.93 13.73 -2.77
C VAL A 120 3.15 14.38 -1.63
N GLY A 121 2.87 15.69 -1.71
CA GLY A 121 2.02 16.38 -0.74
C GLY A 121 0.58 15.83 -0.69
N GLN A 122 0.03 15.46 -1.85
CA GLN A 122 -1.29 14.81 -1.94
C GLN A 122 -1.30 13.43 -1.28
N LEU A 123 -0.23 12.63 -1.42
CA LEU A 123 -0.07 11.35 -0.72
C LEU A 123 0.02 11.54 0.79
N GLN A 124 0.72 12.58 1.27
CA GLN A 124 0.75 12.92 2.69
C GLN A 124 -0.64 13.26 3.22
N SER A 125 -1.42 14.04 2.46
CA SER A 125 -2.81 14.37 2.81
C SER A 125 -3.72 13.13 2.83
N LEU A 126 -3.52 12.21 1.88
CA LEU A 126 -4.22 10.93 1.86
C LEU A 126 -3.88 10.09 3.10
N ASN A 127 -2.59 9.98 3.44
CA ASN A 127 -2.12 9.26 4.62
C ASN A 127 -2.73 9.87 5.90
N GLN A 128 -2.70 11.19 6.05
CA GLN A 128 -3.31 11.88 7.20
C GLN A 128 -4.80 11.57 7.31
N SER A 129 -5.53 11.58 6.20
CA SER A 129 -6.97 11.25 6.18
C SER A 129 -7.25 9.81 6.61
N LEU A 130 -6.36 8.87 6.30
CA LEU A 130 -6.47 7.48 6.76
C LEU A 130 -6.19 7.35 8.26
N ILE A 131 -5.16 8.04 8.76
CA ILE A 131 -4.84 8.11 10.19
C ILE A 131 -6.01 8.68 10.98
N ASP A 132 -6.60 9.80 10.53
CA ASP A 132 -7.72 10.43 11.18
C ASP A 132 -8.93 9.48 11.27
N LYS A 133 -9.21 8.73 10.19
CA LYS A 133 -10.27 7.70 10.19
C LYS A 133 -9.97 6.55 11.14
N ALA A 134 -8.73 6.06 11.18
CA ALA A 134 -8.32 4.99 12.08
C ALA A 134 -8.53 5.41 13.55
N ARG A 135 -8.12 6.63 13.89
CA ARG A 135 -8.30 7.18 15.24
C ARG A 135 -9.76 7.32 15.64
N LEU A 136 -10.62 7.77 14.72
CA LEU A 136 -12.07 7.84 14.97
C LEU A 136 -12.71 6.46 15.24
N ILE A 137 -12.28 5.43 14.53
CA ILE A 137 -12.78 4.05 14.72
C ILE A 137 -12.31 3.50 16.07
N ARG A 138 -11.07 3.77 16.46
CA ARG A 138 -10.47 3.28 17.71
C ARG A 138 -10.89 4.09 18.92
N ASN A 139 -11.35 5.34 18.72
CA ASN A 139 -11.67 6.29 19.79
C ASN A 139 -10.45 6.55 20.71
N ASP A 140 -9.26 6.66 20.12
CA ASP A 140 -8.03 6.89 20.88
C ASP A 140 -8.02 8.30 21.47
N THR A 141 -7.76 8.39 22.76
CA THR A 141 -7.71 9.66 23.52
C THR A 141 -6.27 10.13 23.78
N GLU A 142 -5.32 9.25 23.61
CA GLU A 142 -3.88 9.52 23.80
C GLU A 142 -3.12 9.34 22.50
N LEU A 143 -2.04 10.08 22.34
CA LEU A 143 -1.12 9.97 21.22
C LEU A 143 0.30 9.98 21.78
N ILE A 144 1.03 8.91 21.55
CA ILE A 144 2.47 8.84 21.83
C ILE A 144 3.18 8.85 20.49
N ILE A 145 3.92 9.94 20.22
CA ILE A 145 4.67 10.04 18.96
C ILE A 145 6.05 9.45 19.18
N ASP A 146 6.33 8.36 18.51
CA ASP A 146 7.66 7.76 18.41
C ASP A 146 8.29 8.19 17.09
N VAL A 147 9.45 8.85 17.18
CA VAL A 147 10.14 9.42 16.01
C VAL A 147 11.51 8.79 15.90
N ASP A 148 11.78 8.17 14.78
CA ASP A 148 13.06 7.55 14.51
C ASP A 148 13.53 7.84 13.07
N SER A 149 14.84 7.78 12.88
CA SER A 149 15.44 7.83 11.55
C SER A 149 15.64 6.43 11.01
N THR A 150 15.30 6.24 9.75
CA THR A 150 15.57 4.98 9.05
C THR A 150 16.55 5.21 7.91
N HIS A 151 17.10 4.12 7.38
CA HIS A 151 17.99 4.17 6.24
C HIS A 151 17.37 3.40 5.06
N SER A 152 17.45 4.01 3.88
CA SER A 152 17.04 3.37 2.63
C SER A 152 18.23 3.39 1.66
N ASP A 153 18.80 2.23 1.42
CA ASP A 153 19.91 2.06 0.49
C ASP A 153 19.56 2.55 -0.91
N THR A 154 20.52 3.19 -1.56
CA THR A 154 20.39 3.60 -2.94
C THR A 154 21.50 3.00 -3.80
N PHE A 155 21.16 2.71 -5.04
CA PHE A 155 22.08 2.13 -6.01
C PHE A 155 22.34 3.13 -7.15
N GLY A 156 23.61 3.36 -7.43
CA GLY A 156 24.01 4.36 -8.41
C GLY A 156 23.95 5.79 -7.87
N ARG A 157 23.93 6.78 -8.79
CA ARG A 157 23.86 8.20 -8.45
C ARG A 157 22.39 8.62 -8.44
N GLN A 158 21.83 8.76 -7.25
CA GLN A 158 20.48 9.30 -7.06
C GLN A 158 20.57 10.71 -6.47
N GLU A 159 19.62 11.56 -6.85
CA GLU A 159 19.56 12.92 -6.36
C GLU A 159 19.34 12.98 -4.85
N GLN A 160 20.06 13.87 -4.16
CA GLN A 160 19.94 14.10 -2.71
C GLN A 160 20.30 12.90 -1.81
N THR A 161 21.00 11.90 -2.33
CA THR A 161 21.58 10.85 -1.48
C THR A 161 22.90 11.28 -0.88
N ASP A 162 23.16 10.84 0.35
CA ASP A 162 24.42 11.10 1.04
C ASP A 162 24.96 9.83 1.70
N TYR A 163 26.24 9.88 2.08
CA TYR A 163 26.90 8.78 2.76
C TYR A 163 26.57 8.79 4.26
N ASN A 164 26.03 7.68 4.75
CA ASN A 164 25.81 7.49 6.17
C ASN A 164 26.92 6.65 6.79
N ALA A 165 27.69 7.25 7.68
CA ALA A 165 28.82 6.59 8.34
C ALA A 165 28.38 5.45 9.29
N HIS A 166 27.17 5.52 9.85
CA HIS A 166 26.63 4.48 10.73
C HIS A 166 26.32 3.19 9.95
N TYR A 167 25.67 3.32 8.79
CA TYR A 167 25.33 2.19 7.93
C TYR A 167 26.43 1.88 6.91
N GLN A 168 27.45 2.72 6.78
CA GLN A 168 28.57 2.61 5.84
C GLN A 168 28.13 2.50 4.37
N THR A 169 27.05 3.15 3.99
CA THR A 169 26.47 3.12 2.64
C THR A 169 25.85 4.46 2.26
N TYR A 170 25.60 4.63 0.95
CA TYR A 170 24.86 5.78 0.44
C TYR A 170 23.37 5.50 0.46
N GLY A 171 22.56 6.48 0.86
CA GLY A 171 21.13 6.32 0.90
C GLY A 171 20.38 7.57 1.35
N TYR A 172 19.08 7.42 1.49
CA TYR A 172 18.19 8.40 2.11
C TYR A 172 18.06 8.11 3.60
N HIS A 173 17.87 9.18 4.40
CA HIS A 173 17.69 9.09 5.84
C HIS A 173 16.39 9.79 6.26
N PRO A 174 15.24 9.23 5.86
CA PRO A 174 13.97 9.84 6.25
C PRO A 174 13.75 9.69 7.75
N LEU A 175 13.19 10.74 8.36
CA LEU A 175 12.57 10.66 9.67
C LEU A 175 11.18 10.10 9.52
N VAL A 176 10.87 9.07 10.28
CA VAL A 176 9.55 8.46 10.35
C VAL A 176 8.95 8.71 11.73
N ALA A 177 7.64 8.92 11.78
CA ALA A 177 6.90 9.11 13.02
C ALA A 177 5.73 8.14 13.06
N PHE A 178 5.64 7.41 14.14
CA PHE A 178 4.57 6.45 14.40
C PHE A 178 3.85 6.80 15.70
N ASP A 179 2.61 6.35 15.83
CA ASP A 179 1.95 6.33 17.13
C ASP A 179 2.48 5.14 17.92
N GLY A 180 3.19 5.38 19.01
CA GLY A 180 3.80 4.36 19.84
C GLY A 180 2.81 3.38 20.50
N LEU A 181 1.50 3.66 20.47
CA LEU A 181 0.45 2.77 20.96
C LEU A 181 -0.10 1.86 19.87
N THR A 182 0.02 2.23 18.61
CA THR A 182 -0.72 1.59 17.51
C THR A 182 0.14 1.17 16.33
N GLY A 183 1.35 1.72 16.24
CA GLY A 183 2.28 1.54 15.12
C GLY A 183 2.11 2.54 14.01
#